data_a2e3024df22b72bca061b22649906b26
#
_entry.id   a2e3024df22b72bca061b22649906b26
#
_cell.length_a   1.000
_cell.length_b   1.000
_cell.length_c   1.000
_cell.angle_alpha   90.00
_cell.angle_beta   90.00
_cell.angle_gamma   90.00
#
_symmetry.space_group_name_H-M   'P 1'
#
loop_
_entity.id
_entity.type
_entity.pdbx_description
1 polymer ?
#
loop_
_entity_poly.entity_id
_entity_poly.type
_entity_poly.pdbx_seq_one_letter_code
_entity_poly.pdbx_strand_id
1 'polypeptide(L)'
;DKILLAEVREEATYVKHHKKKIVLLFSAMRHFAKALSDDGFDVIYRRYDDDNNQGSLLNEVKYACSQHSFDKVVVTFPGEYRVLKSMQQWQHQLGIPVEICDDDRFIASLEQFSEWAEGRKQWRMEYFYREMRKLTGLLMEGDKPIGDKWNYDQDNRKSLPADVSPP
;
A
#
# COMPACT_ATOMS: atom_id res chain seq x y z
N ASP A 1 -5.28 -20.82 6.84
CA ASP A 1 -5.27 -19.61 5.99
C ASP A 1 -4.23 -19.77 4.89
N LYS A 2 -4.46 -19.16 3.72
CA LYS A 2 -3.50 -19.15 2.60
C LYS A 2 -3.26 -17.72 2.14
N ILE A 3 -2.03 -17.43 1.72
CA ILE A 3 -1.65 -16.15 1.16
C ILE A 3 -1.49 -16.31 -0.35
N LEU A 4 -2.29 -15.59 -1.14
CA LEU A 4 -2.18 -15.60 -2.60
C LEU A 4 -1.39 -14.37 -3.09
N LEU A 5 -0.33 -14.63 -3.83
CA LEU A 5 0.45 -13.61 -4.56
C LEU A 5 0.51 -14.00 -6.03
N ALA A 6 0.22 -13.07 -6.94
CA ALA A 6 0.14 -13.36 -8.37
C ALA A 6 0.73 -12.25 -9.25
N GLU A 7 1.58 -12.67 -10.18
CA GLU A 7 2.12 -11.82 -11.26
C GLU A 7 1.13 -11.85 -12.42
N VAL A 8 0.16 -10.93 -12.46
CA VAL A 8 -0.90 -10.97 -13.46
C VAL A 8 -0.64 -10.06 -14.66
N ARG A 9 -1.06 -10.51 -15.84
CA ARG A 9 -0.90 -9.77 -17.09
C ARG A 9 -1.62 -8.43 -17.05
N GLU A 10 -2.81 -8.37 -16.50
CA GLU A 10 -3.62 -7.16 -16.40
C GLU A 10 -2.82 -6.02 -15.76
N GLU A 11 -2.20 -6.27 -14.59
CA GLU A 11 -1.44 -5.26 -13.87
C GLU A 11 -0.11 -4.88 -14.55
N ALA A 12 0.45 -5.79 -15.34
CA ALA A 12 1.69 -5.53 -16.07
C ALA A 12 1.47 -4.79 -17.39
N THR A 13 0.23 -4.74 -17.93
CA THR A 13 -0.04 -4.29 -19.30
C THR A 13 -1.15 -3.27 -19.47
N TYR A 14 -1.92 -2.93 -18.41
CA TYR A 14 -3.01 -1.93 -18.51
C TYR A 14 -2.51 -0.54 -18.97
N VAL A 15 -1.25 -0.23 -18.69
CA VAL A 15 -0.48 0.86 -19.31
C VAL A 15 0.91 0.34 -19.68
N LYS A 16 1.60 1.05 -20.56
CA LYS A 16 2.95 0.67 -20.98
C LYS A 16 3.96 0.92 -19.85
N HIS A 17 4.34 -0.11 -19.12
CA HIS A 17 5.36 -0.04 -18.08
C HIS A 17 6.78 -0.23 -18.62
N HIS A 18 7.76 0.39 -17.97
CA HIS A 18 9.16 0.13 -18.27
C HIS A 18 9.56 -1.28 -17.79
N LYS A 19 10.32 -2.02 -18.61
CA LYS A 19 10.73 -3.41 -18.31
C LYS A 19 11.42 -3.54 -16.95
N LYS A 20 12.31 -2.61 -16.58
CA LYS A 20 13.00 -2.63 -15.28
C LYS A 20 12.02 -2.51 -14.10
N LYS A 21 10.92 -1.74 -14.25
CA LYS A 21 9.87 -1.65 -13.22
C LYS A 21 9.20 -3.01 -13.02
N ILE A 22 8.80 -3.67 -14.12
CA ILE A 22 8.15 -4.99 -14.05
C ILE A 22 9.09 -6.01 -13.39
N VAL A 23 10.35 -6.07 -13.81
CA VAL A 23 11.35 -6.98 -13.23
C VAL A 23 11.55 -6.70 -11.73
N LEU A 24 11.64 -5.43 -11.32
CA LEU A 24 11.78 -5.06 -9.91
C LEU A 24 10.59 -5.54 -9.08
N LEU A 25 9.37 -5.27 -9.56
CA LEU A 25 8.15 -5.63 -8.82
C LEU A 25 7.98 -7.15 -8.71
N PHE A 26 8.15 -7.89 -9.82
CA PHE A 26 8.03 -9.35 -9.78
C PHE A 26 9.15 -9.99 -8.95
N SER A 27 10.36 -9.46 -9.02
CA SER A 27 11.46 -9.92 -8.16
C SER A 27 11.17 -9.69 -6.69
N ALA A 28 10.67 -8.50 -6.32
CA ALA A 28 10.26 -8.19 -4.95
C ALA A 28 9.14 -9.11 -4.46
N MET A 29 8.11 -9.36 -5.29
CA MET A 29 7.02 -10.28 -4.97
C MET A 29 7.52 -11.70 -4.72
N ARG A 30 8.45 -12.21 -5.55
CA ARG A 30 9.05 -13.55 -5.40
C ARG A 30 9.85 -13.67 -4.11
N HIS A 31 10.66 -12.66 -3.78
CA HIS A 31 11.39 -12.62 -2.51
C HIS A 31 10.46 -12.56 -1.31
N PHE A 32 9.40 -11.77 -1.39
CA PHE A 32 8.40 -11.67 -0.33
C PHE A 32 7.66 -13.00 -0.12
N ALA A 33 7.21 -13.64 -1.21
CA ALA A 33 6.58 -14.96 -1.14
C ALA A 33 7.50 -16.00 -0.49
N LYS A 34 8.80 -15.96 -0.85
CA LYS A 34 9.78 -16.86 -0.22
C LYS A 34 9.92 -16.57 1.28
N ALA A 35 10.05 -15.32 1.68
CA ALA A 35 10.16 -14.95 3.08
C ALA A 35 8.94 -15.42 3.89
N LEU A 36 7.73 -15.19 3.39
CA LEU A 36 6.50 -15.69 4.02
C LEU A 36 6.49 -17.21 4.16
N SER A 37 6.93 -17.94 3.13
CA SER A 37 7.03 -19.41 3.19
C SER A 37 8.09 -19.88 4.20
N ASP A 38 9.23 -19.19 4.28
CA ASP A 38 10.28 -19.48 5.25
C ASP A 38 9.79 -19.22 6.69
N ASP A 39 8.88 -18.25 6.88
CA ASP A 39 8.23 -17.94 8.16
C ASP A 39 7.06 -18.90 8.48
N GLY A 40 6.78 -19.88 7.62
CA GLY A 40 5.79 -20.94 7.86
C GLY A 40 4.38 -20.64 7.36
N PHE A 41 4.17 -19.58 6.59
CA PHE A 41 2.88 -19.32 5.96
C PHE A 41 2.64 -20.22 4.74
N ASP A 42 1.39 -20.61 4.53
CA ASP A 42 0.95 -21.37 3.35
C ASP A 42 0.73 -20.38 2.18
N VAL A 43 1.72 -20.27 1.29
CA VAL A 43 1.76 -19.30 0.19
C VAL A 43 1.42 -19.96 -1.14
N ILE A 44 0.40 -19.46 -1.81
CA ILE A 44 0.11 -19.73 -3.21
C ILE A 44 0.76 -18.62 -4.03
N TYR A 45 1.83 -18.94 -4.76
CA TYR A 45 2.48 -17.99 -5.65
C TYR A 45 2.22 -18.33 -7.11
N ARG A 46 1.72 -17.37 -7.88
CA ARG A 46 1.46 -17.52 -9.32
C ARG A 46 2.43 -16.66 -10.12
N ARG A 47 3.30 -17.31 -10.89
CA ARG A 47 4.22 -16.60 -11.79
C ARG A 47 3.50 -16.12 -13.04
N TYR A 48 4.06 -15.09 -13.67
CA TYR A 48 3.55 -14.51 -14.91
C TYR A 48 3.46 -15.54 -16.07
N ASP A 49 4.42 -16.46 -16.12
CA ASP A 49 4.59 -17.49 -17.15
C ASP A 49 4.04 -18.86 -16.74
N ASP A 50 3.37 -18.99 -15.61
CA ASP A 50 2.69 -20.24 -15.22
C ASP A 50 1.52 -20.54 -16.16
N ASP A 51 1.39 -21.78 -16.59
CA ASP A 51 0.27 -22.24 -17.45
C ASP A 51 -1.10 -22.01 -16.80
N ASN A 52 -1.17 -22.01 -15.47
CA ASN A 52 -2.38 -21.78 -14.68
C ASN A 52 -2.60 -20.30 -14.32
N ASN A 53 -1.78 -19.36 -14.82
CA ASN A 53 -1.97 -17.94 -14.57
C ASN A 53 -3.28 -17.45 -15.23
N GLN A 54 -4.19 -16.89 -14.41
CA GLN A 54 -5.52 -16.48 -14.86
C GLN A 54 -5.56 -15.06 -15.43
N GLY A 55 -4.43 -14.35 -15.43
CA GLY A 55 -4.21 -13.07 -16.10
C GLY A 55 -4.75 -11.84 -15.38
N SER A 56 -5.59 -11.97 -14.36
CA SER A 56 -6.10 -10.87 -13.55
C SER A 56 -6.20 -11.23 -12.08
N LEU A 57 -6.14 -10.24 -11.18
CA LEU A 57 -6.23 -10.47 -9.72
C LEU A 57 -7.51 -11.21 -9.35
N LEU A 58 -8.66 -10.74 -9.86
CA LEU A 58 -9.94 -11.39 -9.55
C LEU A 58 -9.99 -12.85 -10.03
N ASN A 59 -9.50 -13.12 -11.24
CA ASN A 59 -9.54 -14.48 -11.78
C ASN A 59 -8.59 -15.42 -11.01
N GLU A 60 -7.44 -14.93 -10.54
CA GLU A 60 -6.56 -15.70 -9.66
C GLU A 60 -7.26 -16.04 -8.33
N VAL A 61 -7.99 -15.10 -7.74
CA VAL A 61 -8.78 -15.36 -6.53
C VAL A 61 -9.89 -16.35 -6.81
N LYS A 62 -10.63 -16.21 -7.93
CA LYS A 62 -11.66 -17.20 -8.34
C LYS A 62 -11.06 -18.59 -8.50
N TYR A 63 -9.91 -18.68 -9.15
CA TYR A 63 -9.22 -19.96 -9.34
C TYR A 63 -8.81 -20.55 -8.00
N ALA A 64 -8.21 -19.77 -7.09
CA ALA A 64 -7.85 -20.23 -5.76
C ALA A 64 -9.08 -20.72 -4.96
N CYS A 65 -10.20 -19.99 -5.03
CA CYS A 65 -11.46 -20.39 -4.40
C CYS A 65 -12.06 -21.68 -5.02
N SER A 66 -11.81 -21.95 -6.30
CA SER A 66 -12.26 -23.21 -6.92
C SER A 66 -11.43 -24.43 -6.49
N GLN A 67 -10.19 -24.23 -6.07
CA GLN A 67 -9.28 -25.29 -5.64
C GLN A 67 -9.35 -25.56 -4.12
N HIS A 68 -9.84 -24.60 -3.36
CA HIS A 68 -9.89 -24.63 -1.90
C HIS A 68 -11.20 -24.03 -1.40
N SER A 69 -11.70 -24.54 -0.26
CA SER A 69 -12.84 -23.93 0.42
C SER A 69 -12.34 -22.82 1.34
N PHE A 70 -12.80 -21.59 1.09
CA PHE A 70 -12.52 -20.42 1.94
C PHE A 70 -13.82 -19.82 2.45
N ASP A 71 -13.83 -19.39 3.70
CA ASP A 71 -14.97 -18.70 4.32
C ASP A 71 -15.04 -17.24 3.90
N LYS A 72 -13.88 -16.63 3.63
CA LYS A 72 -13.76 -15.24 3.18
C LYS A 72 -12.44 -14.98 2.44
N VAL A 73 -12.41 -13.88 1.71
CA VAL A 73 -11.20 -13.29 1.12
C VAL A 73 -10.87 -12.00 1.88
N VAL A 74 -9.60 -11.83 2.28
CA VAL A 74 -9.11 -10.61 2.93
C VAL A 74 -8.07 -9.97 2.02
N VAL A 75 -8.21 -8.67 1.77
CA VAL A 75 -7.28 -7.88 0.96
C VAL A 75 -6.93 -6.58 1.66
N THR A 76 -5.72 -6.08 1.45
CA THR A 76 -5.34 -4.74 1.90
C THR A 76 -5.89 -3.68 0.94
N PHE A 77 -6.29 -2.53 1.47
CA PHE A 77 -6.75 -1.39 0.69
C PHE A 77 -5.72 -1.03 -0.40
N PRO A 78 -6.08 -1.06 -1.69
CA PRO A 78 -5.14 -0.83 -2.78
C PRO A 78 -4.84 0.66 -2.97
N GLY A 79 -3.61 0.97 -3.35
CA GLY A 79 -3.19 2.34 -3.66
C GLY A 79 -3.77 2.91 -4.97
N GLU A 80 -4.46 2.08 -5.79
CA GLU A 80 -5.07 2.51 -7.06
C GLU A 80 -6.60 2.44 -7.00
N TYR A 81 -7.25 3.55 -7.35
CA TYR A 81 -8.72 3.64 -7.38
C TYR A 81 -9.36 2.60 -8.31
N ARG A 82 -8.75 2.30 -9.45
CA ARG A 82 -9.20 1.27 -10.40
C ARG A 82 -9.29 -0.10 -9.72
N VAL A 83 -8.24 -0.47 -9.00
CA VAL A 83 -8.18 -1.75 -8.28
C VAL A 83 -9.20 -1.78 -7.14
N LEU A 84 -9.35 -0.68 -6.39
CA LEU A 84 -10.37 -0.57 -5.34
C LEU A 84 -11.78 -0.79 -5.89
N LYS A 85 -12.10 -0.14 -7.01
CA LYS A 85 -13.41 -0.31 -7.67
C LYS A 85 -13.67 -1.76 -8.10
N SER A 86 -12.64 -2.45 -8.57
CA SER A 86 -12.72 -3.88 -8.88
C SER A 86 -12.99 -4.69 -7.60
N MET A 87 -12.16 -4.49 -6.56
CA MET A 87 -12.25 -5.24 -5.29
C MET A 87 -13.61 -5.09 -4.61
N GLN A 88 -14.24 -3.90 -4.69
CA GLN A 88 -15.57 -3.64 -4.16
C GLN A 88 -16.68 -4.51 -4.80
N GLN A 89 -16.42 -5.08 -5.98
CA GLN A 89 -17.35 -5.98 -6.67
C GLN A 89 -17.04 -7.46 -6.43
N TRP A 90 -15.91 -7.78 -5.80
CA TRP A 90 -15.45 -9.16 -5.68
C TRP A 90 -16.40 -10.04 -4.85
N GLN A 91 -16.97 -9.51 -3.77
CA GLN A 91 -17.93 -10.27 -2.95
C GLN A 91 -19.10 -10.80 -3.80
N HIS A 92 -19.68 -9.96 -4.65
CA HIS A 92 -20.77 -10.36 -5.56
C HIS A 92 -20.30 -11.41 -6.58
N GLN A 93 -19.06 -11.31 -7.06
CA GLN A 93 -18.52 -12.18 -8.09
C GLN A 93 -17.97 -13.50 -7.56
N LEU A 94 -17.57 -13.56 -6.29
CA LEU A 94 -17.03 -14.75 -5.63
C LEU A 94 -18.11 -15.55 -4.89
N GLY A 95 -19.18 -14.90 -4.48
CA GLY A 95 -20.24 -15.51 -3.66
C GLY A 95 -19.82 -15.76 -2.20
N ILE A 96 -18.69 -15.22 -1.76
CA ILE A 96 -18.20 -15.29 -0.38
C ILE A 96 -17.81 -13.87 0.10
N PRO A 97 -17.78 -13.62 1.43
CA PRO A 97 -17.39 -12.33 1.98
C PRO A 97 -16.00 -11.88 1.51
N VAL A 98 -15.87 -10.59 1.20
CA VAL A 98 -14.59 -9.94 0.89
C VAL A 98 -14.38 -8.77 1.84
N GLU A 99 -13.34 -8.85 2.64
CA GLU A 99 -12.94 -7.83 3.60
C GLU A 99 -11.78 -7.01 3.02
N ILE A 100 -11.95 -5.70 2.88
CA ILE A 100 -10.89 -4.79 2.47
C ILE A 100 -10.39 -4.10 3.74
N CYS A 101 -9.23 -4.54 4.23
CA CYS A 101 -8.60 -3.99 5.44
C CYS A 101 -7.85 -2.70 5.12
N ASP A 102 -7.74 -1.81 6.10
CA ASP A 102 -6.88 -0.63 5.99
C ASP A 102 -5.43 -1.02 5.71
N ASP A 103 -4.71 -0.12 5.06
CA ASP A 103 -3.28 -0.28 4.80
C ASP A 103 -2.46 0.18 6.02
N ASP A 104 -2.14 -0.74 6.91
CA ASP A 104 -1.40 -0.50 8.16
C ASP A 104 0.09 -0.14 7.95
N ARG A 105 0.57 -0.13 6.70
CA ARG A 105 1.87 0.46 6.35
C ARG A 105 1.88 1.99 6.51
N PHE A 106 0.69 2.61 6.60
CA PHE A 106 0.52 4.02 6.91
C PHE A 106 0.14 4.20 8.39
N ILE A 107 0.76 5.19 9.05
CA ILE A 107 0.49 5.50 10.47
C ILE A 107 -0.96 5.95 10.66
N ALA A 108 -1.51 6.67 9.69
CA ALA A 108 -2.87 7.19 9.73
C ALA A 108 -3.78 6.42 8.76
N SER A 109 -4.98 6.06 9.23
CA SER A 109 -6.04 5.57 8.35
C SER A 109 -6.68 6.73 7.55
N LEU A 110 -7.43 6.38 6.50
CA LEU A 110 -8.22 7.35 5.74
C LEU A 110 -9.30 7.98 6.62
N GLU A 111 -9.86 7.23 7.57
CA GLU A 111 -10.86 7.72 8.53
C GLU A 111 -10.27 8.79 9.44
N GLN A 112 -9.12 8.53 10.07
CA GLN A 112 -8.40 9.51 10.90
C GLN A 112 -8.09 10.80 10.14
N PHE A 113 -7.68 10.69 8.88
CA PHE A 113 -7.47 11.88 8.05
C PHE A 113 -8.78 12.61 7.78
N SER A 114 -9.86 11.90 7.47
CA SER A 114 -11.17 12.48 7.18
C SER A 114 -11.74 13.22 8.40
N GLU A 115 -11.67 12.62 9.59
CA GLU A 115 -12.07 13.25 10.85
C GLU A 115 -11.26 14.52 11.13
N TRP A 116 -9.94 14.44 10.96
CA TRP A 116 -9.09 15.63 11.12
C TRP A 116 -9.42 16.73 10.10
N ALA A 117 -9.77 16.37 8.87
CA ALA A 117 -10.07 17.31 7.78
C ALA A 117 -11.43 17.98 7.92
N GLU A 118 -12.35 17.39 8.69
CA GLU A 118 -13.72 17.88 8.84
C GLU A 118 -13.75 19.31 9.36
N GLY A 119 -14.57 20.16 8.73
CA GLY A 119 -14.73 21.58 9.08
C GLY A 119 -13.53 22.48 8.79
N ARG A 120 -12.42 21.97 8.31
CA ARG A 120 -11.23 22.75 8.00
C ARG A 120 -11.30 23.36 6.59
N LYS A 121 -11.03 24.64 6.48
CA LYS A 121 -10.97 25.35 5.18
C LYS A 121 -9.70 25.03 4.36
N GLN A 122 -8.62 24.60 5.01
CA GLN A 122 -7.34 24.25 4.39
C GLN A 122 -6.73 23.03 5.04
N TRP A 123 -6.31 22.08 4.22
CA TRP A 123 -5.67 20.84 4.65
C TRP A 123 -4.15 20.95 4.49
N ARG A 124 -3.52 21.65 5.42
CA ARG A 124 -2.05 21.74 5.45
C ARG A 124 -1.50 20.48 6.11
N MET A 125 -0.77 19.68 5.35
CA MET A 125 -0.18 18.43 5.84
C MET A 125 0.74 18.62 7.04
N GLU A 126 1.38 19.80 7.18
CA GLU A 126 2.17 20.13 8.37
C GLU A 126 1.35 20.02 9.66
N TYR A 127 0.10 20.47 9.66
CA TYR A 127 -0.76 20.37 10.86
C TYR A 127 -1.21 18.94 11.13
N PHE A 128 -1.55 18.18 10.08
CA PHE A 128 -1.85 16.76 10.23
C PHE A 128 -0.64 15.98 10.75
N TYR A 129 0.55 16.25 10.21
CA TYR A 129 1.81 15.67 10.69
C TYR A 129 2.05 15.94 12.18
N ARG A 130 1.72 17.14 12.69
CA ARG A 130 1.83 17.45 14.13
C ARG A 130 0.89 16.59 14.97
N GLU A 131 -0.34 16.35 14.50
CA GLU A 131 -1.28 15.46 15.19
C GLU A 131 -0.76 14.01 15.20
N MET A 132 -0.22 13.54 14.09
CA MET A 132 0.38 12.20 14.03
C MET A 132 1.58 12.06 14.97
N ARG A 133 2.40 13.08 15.10
CA ARG A 133 3.50 13.08 16.10
C ARG A 133 2.98 12.98 17.52
N LYS A 134 1.96 13.73 17.87
CA LYS A 134 1.33 13.63 19.20
C LYS A 134 0.73 12.25 19.45
N LEU A 135 0.02 11.72 18.46
CA LEU A 135 -0.61 10.40 18.54
C LEU A 135 0.41 9.27 18.74
N THR A 136 1.51 9.32 18.02
CA THR A 136 2.53 8.25 18.03
C THR A 136 3.63 8.45 19.08
N GLY A 137 3.78 9.67 19.61
CA GLY A 137 4.91 10.04 20.47
C GLY A 137 6.23 10.19 19.71
N LEU A 138 6.27 9.96 18.39
CA LEU A 138 7.48 10.04 17.58
C LEU A 138 8.00 11.48 17.53
N LEU A 139 9.29 11.68 17.84
CA LEU A 139 9.96 12.98 17.88
C LEU A 139 9.30 13.96 18.88
N MET A 140 8.73 13.43 19.96
CA MET A 140 8.12 14.20 21.05
C MET A 140 8.85 14.00 22.37
N GLU A 141 8.86 15.05 23.20
CA GLU A 141 9.25 15.04 24.61
C GLU A 141 8.02 15.51 25.41
N GLY A 142 7.23 14.55 25.90
CA GLY A 142 5.92 14.84 26.44
C GLY A 142 5.01 15.50 25.38
N ASP A 143 4.45 16.65 25.69
CA ASP A 143 3.57 17.37 24.78
C ASP A 143 4.28 18.30 23.78
N LYS A 144 5.61 18.35 23.82
CA LYS A 144 6.42 19.23 22.98
C LYS A 144 7.21 18.46 21.93
N PRO A 145 7.44 19.06 20.77
CA PRO A 145 8.35 18.46 19.78
C PRO A 145 9.80 18.51 20.29
N ILE A 146 10.57 17.45 20.02
CA ILE A 146 12.02 17.44 20.27
C ILE A 146 12.66 18.70 19.69
N GLY A 147 13.46 19.38 20.50
CA GLY A 147 14.13 20.63 20.12
C GLY A 147 13.19 21.86 20.06
N ASP A 148 12.02 21.79 20.71
CA ASP A 148 11.02 22.87 20.83
C ASP A 148 10.53 23.47 19.50
N LYS A 149 10.80 22.83 18.37
CA LYS A 149 10.40 23.28 17.04
C LYS A 149 9.63 22.21 16.27
N TRP A 150 8.50 22.61 15.69
CA TRP A 150 7.71 21.75 14.81
C TRP A 150 8.29 21.62 13.41
N ASN A 151 8.98 22.65 12.92
CA ASN A 151 9.46 22.73 11.55
C ASN A 151 10.88 23.30 11.51
N TYR A 152 11.78 22.58 10.89
CA TYR A 152 13.17 22.94 10.64
C TYR A 152 13.43 23.37 9.19
N ASP A 153 12.40 23.37 8.35
CA ASP A 153 12.49 23.57 6.90
C ASP A 153 12.78 25.02 6.49
N GLN A 154 12.68 25.96 7.42
CA GLN A 154 12.99 27.38 7.15
C GLN A 154 14.43 27.58 6.72
N ASP A 155 15.35 26.78 7.24
CA ASP A 155 16.77 26.86 6.87
C ASP A 155 17.05 26.30 5.48
N ASN A 156 16.20 25.42 4.96
CA ASN A 156 16.30 24.85 3.61
C ASN A 156 15.81 25.80 2.50
N ARG A 157 15.20 26.93 2.87
CA ARG A 157 14.64 27.92 1.92
C ARG A 157 15.54 29.16 1.76
N LYS A 158 16.75 29.14 2.29
CA LYS A 158 17.72 30.20 2.08
C LYS A 158 18.18 30.18 0.62
N SER A 159 18.40 31.37 0.06
CA SER A 159 19.04 31.50 -1.26
C SER A 159 20.44 30.90 -1.21
N LEU A 160 20.86 30.32 -2.33
CA LEU A 160 22.22 29.82 -2.47
C LEU A 160 23.21 30.97 -2.19
N PRO A 161 24.26 30.77 -1.34
CA PRO A 161 25.33 31.75 -1.16
C PRO A 161 25.98 32.11 -2.48
N ALA A 162 26.39 33.39 -2.63
CA ALA A 162 26.91 33.87 -3.90
C ALA A 162 28.24 33.23 -4.33
N ASP A 163 28.94 32.61 -3.39
CA ASP A 163 30.21 31.88 -3.58
C ASP A 163 30.03 30.39 -3.94
N VAL A 164 28.78 29.89 -3.98
CA VAL A 164 28.48 28.53 -4.35
C VAL A 164 27.88 28.49 -5.74
N SER A 165 28.55 27.82 -6.68
CA SER A 165 28.00 27.50 -8.00
C SER A 165 27.28 26.17 -7.99
N PRO A 166 26.06 26.06 -8.56
CA PRO A 166 25.42 24.79 -8.75
C PRO A 166 26.27 23.87 -9.67
N PRO A 167 26.24 22.55 -9.47
CA PRO A 167 26.96 21.58 -10.32
C PRO A 167 26.49 21.58 -11.77
#